data_05bd6ef572e59dee0eb6c3492b671bd3
#
_entry.id   05bd6ef572e59dee0eb6c3492b671bd3
#
_cell.length_a   1.000
_cell.length_b   1.000
_cell.length_c   1.000
_cell.angle_alpha   90.00
_cell.angle_beta   90.00
_cell.angle_gamma   90.00
#
_symmetry.space_group_name_H-M   'P 1'
#
loop_
_entity.id
_entity.type
_entity.pdbx_description
1 polymer ?
#
loop_
_entity_poly.entity_id
_entity_poly.type
_entity_poly.pdbx_seq_one_letter_code
_entity_poly.pdbx_strand_id
1 'polypeptide(L)'
;EISCSLVGSEMCIRDRARTYRKAIDDCMESPEKYHANMPWYQEQISNCTYRQFTTGFFYGKPDENTQIYDSNTYVREYTYLGFAEEIDERGLARLTQRNKFSVGETIEIMKSDGRNIPVTVEAIYNEEGESMESAPHAQQRIYVKLNETPEVFDILRRGE
;
A
#
# COMPACT_ATOMS: atom_id res chain seq x y z
N GLU A 1 5.47 -13.07 -19.12
CA GLU A 1 6.30 -13.08 -17.89
C GLU A 1 6.53 -11.70 -17.24
N ILE A 2 5.69 -10.74 -17.59
CA ILE A 2 5.67 -9.42 -16.96
C ILE A 2 4.89 -9.48 -15.63
N SER A 3 4.18 -10.56 -15.37
CA SER A 3 3.26 -10.67 -14.23
C SER A 3 3.94 -10.78 -12.86
N CYS A 4 5.15 -11.29 -12.76
CA CYS A 4 5.85 -11.42 -11.47
C CYS A 4 6.34 -10.07 -10.91
N SER A 5 6.55 -9.07 -11.76
CA SER A 5 6.90 -7.72 -11.31
C SER A 5 5.69 -6.91 -10.86
N LEU A 6 4.48 -7.41 -11.11
CA LEU A 6 3.23 -6.72 -10.77
C LEU A 6 2.68 -7.09 -9.38
N VAL A 7 3.19 -8.16 -8.75
CA VAL A 7 2.83 -8.49 -7.37
C VAL A 7 3.45 -7.44 -6.45
N GLY A 8 2.63 -6.59 -5.89
CA GLY A 8 3.03 -5.40 -5.12
C GLY A 8 3.00 -4.10 -5.93
N SER A 9 2.89 -4.14 -7.27
CA SER A 9 2.75 -2.93 -8.08
C SER A 9 1.41 -2.23 -7.87
N GLU A 10 0.34 -2.98 -7.55
CA GLU A 10 -0.99 -2.43 -7.24
C GLU A 10 -0.92 -1.43 -6.08
N MET A 11 -0.23 -1.80 -4.99
CA MET A 11 0.00 -0.90 -3.85
C MET A 11 0.84 0.32 -4.28
N CYS A 12 1.96 0.10 -4.97
CA CYS A 12 2.82 1.19 -5.42
C CYS A 12 2.14 2.12 -6.44
N ILE A 13 1.32 1.58 -7.35
CA ILE A 13 0.53 2.38 -8.29
C ILE A 13 -0.44 3.26 -7.50
N ARG A 14 -1.13 2.69 -6.52
CA ARG A 14 -2.11 3.40 -5.71
C ARG A 14 -1.47 4.47 -4.83
N ASP A 15 -0.35 4.16 -4.17
CA ASP A 15 0.40 5.14 -3.38
C ASP A 15 0.80 6.35 -4.22
N ARG A 16 1.32 6.13 -5.40
CA ARG A 16 1.69 7.21 -6.33
C ARG A 16 0.47 7.98 -6.81
N ALA A 17 -0.54 7.28 -7.32
CA ALA A 17 -1.74 7.91 -7.89
C ALA A 17 -2.47 8.79 -6.86
N ARG A 18 -2.69 8.28 -5.63
CA ARG A 18 -3.35 9.08 -4.58
C ARG A 18 -2.50 10.24 -4.11
N THR A 19 -1.17 10.06 -4.02
CA THR A 19 -0.26 11.13 -3.59
C THR A 19 -0.23 12.28 -4.59
N TYR A 20 -0.08 11.97 -5.89
CA TYR A 20 -0.15 12.99 -6.92
C TYR A 20 -1.53 13.63 -7.02
N ARG A 21 -2.60 12.85 -6.90
CA ARG A 21 -3.96 13.39 -6.89
C ARG A 21 -4.16 14.37 -5.75
N LYS A 22 -3.77 13.99 -4.53
CA LYS A 22 -3.86 14.86 -3.37
C LYS A 22 -2.99 16.11 -3.53
N ALA A 23 -1.79 15.99 -4.07
CA ALA A 23 -0.92 17.14 -4.33
C ALA A 23 -1.55 18.13 -5.31
N ILE A 24 -2.21 17.64 -6.36
CA ILE A 24 -2.95 18.46 -7.33
C ILE A 24 -4.12 19.16 -6.63
N ASP A 25 -4.94 18.44 -5.88
CA ASP A 25 -6.12 18.99 -5.21
C ASP A 25 -5.72 20.06 -4.18
N ASP A 26 -4.69 19.80 -3.38
CA ASP A 26 -4.17 20.75 -2.40
C ASP A 26 -3.58 22.00 -3.09
N CYS A 27 -2.88 21.83 -4.23
CA CYS A 27 -2.36 22.95 -5.01
C CYS A 27 -3.48 23.81 -5.63
N MET A 28 -4.55 23.17 -6.10
CA MET A 28 -5.71 23.87 -6.64
C MET A 28 -6.52 24.60 -5.56
N GLU A 29 -6.52 24.07 -4.32
CA GLU A 29 -7.17 24.75 -3.18
C GLU A 29 -6.35 25.97 -2.73
N SER A 30 -5.06 25.80 -2.45
CA SER A 30 -4.10 26.88 -2.23
C SER A 30 -2.66 26.41 -2.39
N PRO A 31 -1.76 27.23 -2.99
CA PRO A 31 -0.33 26.94 -3.06
C PRO A 31 0.31 26.72 -1.66
N GLU A 32 -0.17 27.44 -0.66
CA GLU A 32 0.32 27.35 0.72
C GLU A 32 0.03 25.96 1.31
N LYS A 33 -1.17 25.42 1.07
CA LYS A 33 -1.56 24.06 1.50
C LYS A 33 -0.69 23.00 0.83
N TYR A 34 -0.45 23.14 -0.48
CA TYR A 34 0.46 22.26 -1.21
C TYR A 34 1.86 22.26 -0.58
N HIS A 35 2.43 23.44 -0.32
CA HIS A 35 3.75 23.53 0.29
C HIS A 35 3.79 22.99 1.72
N ALA A 36 2.76 23.21 2.52
CA ALA A 36 2.66 22.69 3.88
C ALA A 36 2.62 21.17 3.92
N ASN A 37 1.99 20.54 2.93
CA ASN A 37 1.84 19.08 2.83
C ASN A 37 3.01 18.38 2.10
N MET A 38 4.04 19.10 1.65
CA MET A 38 5.18 18.52 0.93
C MET A 38 5.87 17.37 1.66
N PRO A 39 6.11 17.43 2.99
CA PRO A 39 6.70 16.31 3.72
C PRO A 39 5.84 15.03 3.63
N TRP A 40 4.52 15.16 3.71
CA TRP A 40 3.60 14.04 3.58
C TRP A 40 3.67 13.40 2.17
N TYR A 41 3.73 14.22 1.10
CA TYR A 41 3.85 13.66 -0.26
C TYR A 41 5.16 12.88 -0.44
N GLN A 42 6.26 13.40 0.10
CA GLN A 42 7.57 12.74 0.04
C GLN A 42 7.55 11.41 0.81
N GLU A 43 6.98 11.39 2.01
CA GLU A 43 6.80 10.17 2.79
C GLU A 43 5.98 9.12 2.03
N GLN A 44 4.81 9.49 1.50
CA GLN A 44 3.94 8.54 0.79
C GLN A 44 4.60 7.96 -0.47
N ILE A 45 5.39 8.74 -1.20
CA ILE A 45 6.14 8.23 -2.36
C ILE A 45 7.25 7.27 -1.91
N SER A 46 7.87 7.52 -0.76
CA SER A 46 8.92 6.66 -0.20
C SER A 46 8.39 5.34 0.34
N ASN A 47 7.08 5.23 0.66
CA ASN A 47 6.46 3.99 1.10
C ASN A 47 6.33 2.92 -0.01
N CYS A 48 6.51 3.32 -1.27
CA CYS A 48 6.61 2.36 -2.38
C CYS A 48 7.96 1.62 -2.34
N THR A 49 7.98 0.39 -2.82
CA THR A 49 9.26 -0.26 -3.13
C THR A 49 9.98 0.54 -4.21
N TYR A 50 11.14 1.10 -3.90
CA TYR A 50 11.90 1.94 -4.81
C TYR A 50 13.41 1.67 -4.69
N ARG A 51 14.14 2.08 -5.73
CA ARG A 51 15.57 2.36 -5.65
C ARG A 51 15.75 3.83 -5.31
N GLN A 52 16.88 4.20 -4.74
CA GLN A 52 17.17 5.60 -4.41
C GLN A 52 16.82 6.52 -5.60
N PHE A 53 16.08 7.60 -5.31
CA PHE A 53 15.64 8.54 -6.34
C PHE A 53 16.79 9.41 -6.83
N THR A 54 16.85 9.60 -8.14
CA THR A 54 17.73 10.58 -8.79
C THR A 54 16.89 11.43 -9.74
N THR A 55 17.39 12.59 -10.09
CA THR A 55 16.75 13.45 -11.11
C THR A 55 16.93 12.91 -12.52
N GLY A 56 17.83 11.91 -12.71
CA GLY A 56 18.12 11.34 -14.02
C GLY A 56 18.43 12.43 -15.07
N PHE A 57 17.72 12.38 -16.17
CA PHE A 57 17.87 13.35 -17.27
C PHE A 57 17.01 14.62 -17.14
N PHE A 58 16.31 14.82 -16.01
CA PHE A 58 15.34 15.91 -15.86
C PHE A 58 15.96 17.31 -16.02
N TYR A 59 17.16 17.53 -15.48
CA TYR A 59 17.87 18.80 -15.57
C TYR A 59 18.92 18.87 -16.69
N GLY A 60 19.12 17.78 -17.43
CA GLY A 60 20.08 17.70 -18.51
C GLY A 60 20.79 16.37 -18.59
N LYS A 61 21.94 16.32 -19.27
CA LYS A 61 22.74 15.09 -19.37
C LYS A 61 23.28 14.72 -17.99
N PRO A 62 23.06 13.46 -17.53
CA PRO A 62 23.59 13.00 -16.26
C PRO A 62 25.11 13.05 -16.22
N ASP A 63 25.66 13.43 -15.08
CA ASP A 63 27.10 13.34 -14.75
C ASP A 63 27.39 12.06 -13.96
N GLU A 64 28.64 11.87 -13.57
CA GLU A 64 29.10 10.73 -12.78
C GLU A 64 28.44 10.63 -11.39
N ASN A 65 27.91 11.75 -10.83
CA ASN A 65 27.23 11.78 -9.53
C ASN A 65 25.74 11.39 -9.62
N THR A 66 25.22 11.27 -10.82
CA THR A 66 23.80 10.94 -11.04
C THR A 66 23.53 9.42 -10.93
N GLN A 67 24.59 8.60 -11.01
CA GLN A 67 24.52 7.16 -10.79
C GLN A 67 24.80 6.84 -9.32
N ILE A 68 23.87 6.10 -8.70
CA ILE A 68 24.01 5.63 -7.32
C ILE A 68 24.58 4.21 -7.38
N TYR A 69 25.82 4.07 -6.92
CA TYR A 69 26.56 2.79 -6.93
C TYR A 69 26.44 2.03 -5.61
N ASP A 70 26.00 2.69 -4.53
CA ASP A 70 26.11 2.17 -3.16
C ASP A 70 25.13 1.07 -2.82
N SER A 71 24.06 0.88 -3.59
CA SER A 71 23.06 -0.14 -3.31
C SER A 71 22.24 -0.54 -4.53
N ASN A 72 22.27 -1.83 -4.84
CA ASN A 72 21.27 -2.47 -5.73
C ASN A 72 20.04 -2.96 -4.97
N THR A 73 19.93 -2.64 -3.67
CA THR A 73 18.87 -3.12 -2.78
C THR A 73 17.63 -2.24 -2.95
N TYR A 74 16.49 -2.89 -3.14
CA TYR A 74 15.20 -2.21 -3.06
C TYR A 74 14.89 -1.88 -1.60
N VAL A 75 14.52 -0.65 -1.33
CA VAL A 75 13.94 -0.25 -0.04
C VAL A 75 12.47 -0.62 -0.05
N ARG A 76 12.03 -1.33 0.98
CA ARG A 76 10.64 -1.75 1.16
C ARG A 76 10.24 -1.45 2.60
N GLU A 77 9.26 -0.59 2.77
CA GLU A 77 8.77 -0.21 4.10
C GLU A 77 7.42 -0.86 4.42
N TYR A 78 6.72 -1.39 3.40
CA TYR A 78 5.41 -2.00 3.55
C TYR A 78 5.27 -3.31 2.77
N THR A 79 4.61 -4.26 3.41
CA THR A 79 4.19 -5.52 2.79
C THR A 79 2.73 -5.44 2.36
N TYR A 80 2.46 -5.60 1.06
CA TYR A 80 1.11 -5.66 0.49
C TYR A 80 0.41 -6.96 0.89
N LEU A 81 -0.75 -6.89 1.52
CA LEU A 81 -1.53 -8.04 1.98
C LEU A 81 -2.68 -8.40 1.04
N GLY A 82 -3.26 -7.42 0.38
CA GLY A 82 -4.39 -7.55 -0.54
C GLY A 82 -5.23 -6.28 -0.55
N PHE A 83 -6.36 -6.31 -1.24
CA PHE A 83 -7.37 -5.25 -1.19
C PHE A 83 -8.74 -5.86 -0.90
N ALA A 84 -9.64 -5.07 -0.32
CA ALA A 84 -11.01 -5.47 -0.05
C ALA A 84 -11.80 -5.55 -1.37
N GLU A 85 -12.14 -6.76 -1.80
CA GLU A 85 -12.91 -7.02 -3.03
C GLU A 85 -14.40 -6.83 -2.79
N GLU A 86 -14.86 -7.21 -1.61
CA GLU A 86 -16.25 -7.19 -1.20
C GLU A 86 -16.34 -7.09 0.32
N ILE A 87 -17.40 -6.47 0.82
CA ILE A 87 -17.72 -6.45 2.25
C ILE A 87 -19.07 -7.13 2.43
N ASP A 88 -19.13 -8.17 3.25
CA ASP A 88 -20.36 -8.88 3.52
C ASP A 88 -21.24 -8.15 4.56
N GLU A 89 -22.47 -8.63 4.76
CA GLU A 89 -23.43 -8.04 5.71
C GLU A 89 -22.94 -8.08 7.17
N ARG A 90 -21.96 -8.93 7.49
CA ARG A 90 -21.34 -9.04 8.81
C ARG A 90 -20.14 -8.12 8.98
N GLY A 91 -19.78 -7.35 7.93
CA GLY A 91 -18.61 -6.48 7.91
C GLY A 91 -17.29 -7.21 7.69
N LEU A 92 -17.34 -8.45 7.16
CA LEU A 92 -16.14 -9.18 6.77
C LEU A 92 -15.68 -8.72 5.40
N ALA A 93 -14.39 -8.39 5.30
CA ALA A 93 -13.77 -8.06 4.03
C ALA A 93 -13.28 -9.32 3.32
N ARG A 94 -13.82 -9.59 2.12
CA ARG A 94 -13.27 -10.62 1.23
C ARG A 94 -12.04 -10.07 0.52
N LEU A 95 -10.96 -10.83 0.51
CA LEU A 95 -9.76 -10.49 -0.22
C LEU A 95 -9.04 -11.73 -0.77
N THR A 96 -8.32 -11.52 -1.86
CA THR A 96 -7.32 -12.48 -2.35
C THR A 96 -5.99 -12.15 -1.70
N GLN A 97 -5.54 -13.01 -0.77
CA GLN A 97 -4.33 -12.81 0.02
C GLN A 97 -3.08 -12.80 -0.87
N ARG A 98 -2.16 -11.87 -0.63
CA ARG A 98 -0.90 -11.72 -1.36
C ARG A 98 0.33 -12.08 -0.54
N ASN A 99 0.32 -11.79 0.74
CA ASN A 99 1.36 -12.13 1.68
C ASN A 99 0.74 -12.63 2.99
N LYS A 100 1.48 -13.47 3.71
CA LYS A 100 1.03 -14.07 4.97
C LYS A 100 0.81 -12.99 6.04
N PHE A 101 -0.30 -13.12 6.77
CA PHE A 101 -0.59 -12.40 8.00
C PHE A 101 -1.47 -13.26 8.92
N SER A 102 -1.58 -12.86 10.18
CA SER A 102 -2.21 -13.66 11.23
C SER A 102 -3.22 -12.84 12.02
N VAL A 103 -4.10 -13.55 12.73
CA VAL A 103 -4.99 -12.95 13.72
C VAL A 103 -4.17 -12.28 14.81
N GLY A 104 -4.60 -11.12 15.27
CA GLY A 104 -3.92 -10.30 16.29
C GLY A 104 -2.84 -9.36 15.73
N GLU A 105 -2.46 -9.49 14.45
CA GLU A 105 -1.52 -8.54 13.85
C GLU A 105 -2.17 -7.15 13.66
N THR A 106 -1.35 -6.11 13.86
CA THR A 106 -1.71 -4.74 13.47
C THR A 106 -1.29 -4.52 12.03
N ILE A 107 -2.26 -4.14 11.21
CA ILE A 107 -2.08 -3.83 9.78
C ILE A 107 -2.65 -2.44 9.50
N GLU A 108 -2.55 -1.97 8.29
CA GLU A 108 -3.01 -0.64 7.90
C GLU A 108 -3.99 -0.72 6.73
N ILE A 109 -5.12 -0.04 6.86
CA ILE A 109 -6.03 0.23 5.74
C ILE A 109 -5.58 1.51 5.05
N MET A 110 -5.22 1.41 3.79
CA MET A 110 -4.87 2.54 2.95
C MET A 110 -6.08 3.03 2.17
N LYS A 111 -6.62 4.18 2.58
CA LYS A 111 -7.76 4.83 1.95
C LYS A 111 -7.37 5.60 0.69
N SER A 112 -8.33 5.76 -0.23
CA SER A 112 -8.13 6.53 -1.46
C SER A 112 -7.96 8.04 -1.23
N ASP A 113 -8.50 8.56 -0.12
CA ASP A 113 -8.44 9.98 0.28
C ASP A 113 -7.12 10.41 0.93
N GLY A 114 -6.15 9.49 1.06
CA GLY A 114 -4.84 9.74 1.64
C GLY A 114 -4.70 9.33 3.11
N ARG A 115 -5.79 8.94 3.78
CA ARG A 115 -5.71 8.42 5.16
C ARG A 115 -5.13 7.02 5.17
N ASN A 116 -4.34 6.73 6.20
CA ASN A 116 -3.88 5.40 6.56
C ASN A 116 -4.42 5.09 7.95
N ILE A 117 -5.17 4.02 8.11
CA ILE A 117 -5.87 3.68 9.34
C ILE A 117 -5.27 2.41 9.91
N PRO A 118 -4.58 2.47 11.07
CA PRO A 118 -4.09 1.27 11.73
C PRO A 118 -5.26 0.45 12.28
N VAL A 119 -5.28 -0.85 11.99
CA VAL A 119 -6.33 -1.78 12.38
C VAL A 119 -5.74 -3.09 12.88
N THR A 120 -6.50 -3.79 13.71
CA THR A 120 -6.13 -5.13 14.19
C THR A 120 -6.96 -6.19 13.49
N VAL A 121 -6.32 -7.27 13.08
CA VAL A 121 -6.96 -8.45 12.51
C VAL A 121 -7.64 -9.24 13.65
N GLU A 122 -8.97 -9.18 13.72
CA GLU A 122 -9.75 -9.88 14.78
C GLU A 122 -9.98 -11.34 14.45
N ALA A 123 -10.25 -11.66 13.17
CA ALA A 123 -10.47 -13.03 12.73
C ALA A 123 -10.18 -13.19 11.24
N ILE A 124 -9.83 -14.41 10.84
CA ILE A 124 -9.65 -14.81 9.45
C ILE A 124 -10.48 -16.08 9.22
N TYR A 125 -11.17 -16.15 8.09
CA TYR A 125 -11.97 -17.31 7.69
C TYR A 125 -11.62 -17.73 6.26
N ASN A 126 -11.70 -19.04 5.98
CA ASN A 126 -11.61 -19.56 4.62
C ASN A 126 -12.95 -19.40 3.87
N GLU A 127 -13.00 -19.87 2.61
CA GLU A 127 -14.22 -19.81 1.79
C GLU A 127 -15.36 -20.68 2.36
N GLU A 128 -15.05 -21.70 3.13
CA GLU A 128 -15.99 -22.60 3.80
C GLU A 128 -16.55 -21.98 5.12
N GLY A 129 -15.99 -20.84 5.55
CA GLY A 129 -16.38 -20.14 6.78
C GLY A 129 -15.70 -20.68 8.04
N GLU A 130 -14.69 -21.52 7.90
CA GLU A 130 -13.89 -22.03 9.02
C GLU A 130 -12.87 -20.99 9.47
N SER A 131 -12.71 -20.85 10.79
CA SER A 131 -11.75 -19.92 11.37
C SER A 131 -10.31 -20.40 11.16
N MET A 132 -9.44 -19.46 10.84
CA MET A 132 -8.01 -19.68 10.62
C MET A 132 -7.18 -18.75 11.52
N GLU A 133 -6.06 -19.24 12.05
CA GLU A 133 -5.11 -18.41 12.80
C GLU A 133 -4.27 -17.50 11.88
N SER A 134 -4.04 -17.94 10.65
CA SER A 134 -3.27 -17.17 9.66
C SER A 134 -3.69 -17.53 8.25
N ALA A 135 -3.37 -16.67 7.30
CA ALA A 135 -3.53 -16.90 5.86
C ALA A 135 -2.15 -17.28 5.26
N PRO A 136 -1.82 -18.60 5.16
CA PRO A 136 -0.48 -19.04 4.79
C PRO A 136 -0.22 -19.11 3.28
N HIS A 137 -1.28 -19.24 2.46
CA HIS A 137 -1.15 -19.53 1.03
C HIS A 137 -1.41 -18.30 0.17
N ALA A 138 -0.42 -17.90 -0.63
CA ALA A 138 -0.58 -16.81 -1.58
C ALA A 138 -1.75 -17.09 -2.55
N GLN A 139 -2.51 -16.05 -2.87
CA GLN A 139 -3.71 -16.08 -3.71
C GLN A 139 -4.89 -16.86 -3.12
N GLN A 140 -4.85 -17.23 -1.85
CA GLN A 140 -6.00 -17.79 -1.15
C GLN A 140 -7.08 -16.70 -1.00
N ARG A 141 -8.33 -17.06 -1.29
CA ARG A 141 -9.48 -16.22 -0.94
C ARG A 141 -9.81 -16.42 0.53
N ILE A 142 -9.93 -15.32 1.22
CA ILE A 142 -10.21 -15.31 2.66
C ILE A 142 -11.19 -14.19 2.99
N TYR A 143 -11.86 -14.35 4.13
CA TYR A 143 -12.68 -13.32 4.75
C TYR A 143 -12.01 -12.86 6.03
N VAL A 144 -11.83 -11.56 6.17
CA VAL A 144 -11.11 -10.98 7.31
C VAL A 144 -12.02 -10.06 8.09
N LYS A 145 -12.03 -10.21 9.39
CA LYS A 145 -12.65 -9.28 10.32
C LYS A 145 -11.58 -8.37 10.90
N LEU A 146 -11.80 -7.09 10.78
CA LEU A 146 -10.97 -6.04 11.35
C LEU A 146 -11.78 -5.26 12.39
N ASN A 147 -11.11 -4.63 13.33
CA ASN A 147 -11.75 -3.76 14.33
C ASN A 147 -12.37 -2.49 13.68
N GLU A 148 -11.96 -2.13 12.47
CA GLU A 148 -12.61 -1.13 11.62
C GLU A 148 -12.87 -1.72 10.22
N THR A 149 -14.09 -1.60 9.72
CA THR A 149 -14.48 -2.18 8.44
C THR A 149 -13.92 -1.36 7.28
N PRO A 150 -13.14 -1.98 6.36
CA PRO A 150 -12.66 -1.29 5.18
C PRO A 150 -13.80 -1.04 4.20
N GLU A 151 -13.58 -0.19 3.23
CA GLU A 151 -14.44 -0.04 2.06
C GLU A 151 -13.92 -0.91 0.91
N VAL A 152 -14.81 -1.19 -0.06
CA VAL A 152 -14.41 -1.91 -1.28
C VAL A 152 -13.30 -1.13 -1.98
N PHE A 153 -12.27 -1.86 -2.41
CA PHE A 153 -11.00 -1.37 -2.98
C PHE A 153 -10.02 -0.73 -2.00
N ASP A 154 -10.29 -0.67 -0.70
CA ASP A 154 -9.24 -0.31 0.25
C ASP A 154 -8.10 -1.34 0.21
N ILE A 155 -6.86 -0.87 0.29
CA ILE A 155 -5.68 -1.72 0.35
C ILE A 155 -5.36 -2.03 1.82
N LEU A 156 -5.05 -3.30 2.06
CA LEU A 156 -4.51 -3.78 3.33
C LEU A 156 -3.00 -3.98 3.16
N ARG A 157 -2.23 -3.39 4.07
CA ARG A 157 -0.77 -3.49 4.09
C ARG A 157 -0.23 -3.56 5.51
N ARG A 158 1.00 -4.03 5.67
CA ARG A 158 1.70 -4.09 6.94
C ARG A 158 3.03 -3.36 6.79
N GLY A 159 3.35 -2.46 7.74
CA GLY A 159 4.68 -1.89 7.90
C GLY A 159 5.70 -2.95 8.33
N GLU A 160 6.95 -2.82 7.91
CA GLU A 160 8.07 -3.68 8.31
C GLU A 160 8.75 -3.16 9.57
#